data_1abc8039a55beb9d78307ba81e9df871
#
_entry.id   1abc8039a55beb9d78307ba81e9df871
#
_cell.length_a   1.000
_cell.length_b   1.000
_cell.length_c   1.000
_cell.angle_alpha   90.00
_cell.angle_beta   90.00
_cell.angle_gamma   90.00
#
_symmetry.space_group_name_H-M   'P 1'
#
loop_
_entity.id
_entity.type
_entity.pdbx_description
1 polymer ?
#
loop_
_entity_poly.entity_id
_entity_poly.type
_entity_poly.pdbx_seq_one_letter_code
_entity_poly.pdbx_strand_id
1 'polypeptide(L)'
;MDAITCITTRKSIRAFRPEPVPREVLTQIIAAAQRSPSYKNSQPWEVAVLSGSKKDELTALLLGELEAGQAPAPDIPEPTGWPKAVEERMMASMVARGKHLGVDITDPANLGKAKAANFRFYGAPHALYLYQDASLPRWSIFDMGLFAATLMLAAHAKGVGAVPQAFVIDYSEVVRKYLGLEGKRLVLGMSVGYPDADSPMNTFDSARVPTEDMLTWVG
;
A
#
# COMPACT_ATOMS: atom_id res chain seq x y z
N MET A 1 -11.73 -9.83 -17.38
CA MET A 1 -11.38 -10.70 -16.24
C MET A 1 -12.61 -10.80 -15.36
N ASP A 2 -13.05 -11.99 -14.99
CA ASP A 2 -14.14 -12.15 -14.03
C ASP A 2 -13.69 -11.83 -12.60
N ALA A 3 -14.65 -11.63 -11.68
CA ALA A 3 -14.36 -11.16 -10.34
C ALA A 3 -13.50 -12.14 -9.51
N ILE A 4 -13.74 -13.45 -9.62
CA ILE A 4 -12.99 -14.45 -8.85
C ILE A 4 -11.54 -14.51 -9.33
N THR A 5 -11.33 -14.56 -10.64
CA THR A 5 -9.99 -14.50 -11.23
C THR A 5 -9.26 -13.23 -10.79
N CYS A 6 -9.92 -12.07 -10.81
CA CYS A 6 -9.33 -10.80 -10.38
C CYS A 6 -8.87 -10.86 -8.91
N ILE A 7 -9.71 -11.38 -8.03
CA ILE A 7 -9.41 -11.48 -6.58
C ILE A 7 -8.24 -12.46 -6.34
N THR A 8 -8.26 -13.62 -7.00
CA THR A 8 -7.30 -14.69 -6.72
C THR A 8 -5.93 -14.47 -7.37
N THR A 9 -5.85 -13.71 -8.45
CA THR A 9 -4.60 -13.45 -9.19
C THR A 9 -3.93 -12.11 -8.83
N ARG A 10 -4.63 -11.20 -8.13
CA ARG A 10 -4.03 -9.93 -7.70
C ARG A 10 -2.85 -10.16 -6.77
N LYS A 11 -1.74 -9.51 -7.07
CA LYS A 11 -0.51 -9.49 -6.24
C LYS A 11 -0.14 -8.06 -5.84
N SER A 12 0.70 -7.93 -4.82
CA SER A 12 1.40 -6.68 -4.49
C SER A 12 2.59 -6.51 -5.42
N ILE A 13 2.53 -5.55 -6.33
CA ILE A 13 3.55 -5.27 -7.35
C ILE A 13 4.60 -4.33 -6.77
N ARG A 14 5.88 -4.71 -6.84
CA ARG A 14 7.02 -3.97 -6.26
C ARG A 14 8.16 -3.71 -7.24
N ALA A 15 7.90 -3.89 -8.52
CA ALA A 15 8.75 -3.46 -9.62
C ALA A 15 7.84 -3.01 -10.76
N PHE A 16 8.12 -1.85 -11.31
CA PHE A 16 7.25 -1.20 -12.28
C PHE A 16 8.04 -0.79 -13.51
N ARG A 17 7.38 -0.81 -14.65
CA ARG A 17 7.89 -0.19 -15.87
C ARG A 17 7.83 1.33 -15.73
N PRO A 18 8.70 2.08 -16.42
CA PRO A 18 8.76 3.54 -16.28
C PRO A 18 7.58 4.26 -16.93
N GLU A 19 6.81 3.60 -17.82
CA GLU A 19 5.70 4.23 -18.53
C GLU A 19 4.61 4.67 -17.57
N PRO A 20 4.18 5.94 -17.62
CA PRO A 20 3.10 6.42 -16.79
C PRO A 20 1.77 5.80 -17.21
N VAL A 21 0.93 5.51 -16.21
CA VAL A 21 -0.47 5.14 -16.46
C VAL A 21 -1.24 6.41 -16.84
N PRO A 22 -1.99 6.43 -17.95
CA PRO A 22 -2.77 7.60 -18.35
C PRO A 22 -3.72 8.07 -17.26
N ARG A 23 -3.87 9.38 -17.11
CA ARG A 23 -4.74 9.99 -16.09
C ARG A 23 -6.19 9.45 -16.16
N GLU A 24 -6.67 9.24 -17.37
CA GLU A 24 -8.02 8.70 -17.62
C GLU A 24 -8.17 7.29 -17.05
N VAL A 25 -7.14 6.46 -17.17
CA VAL A 25 -7.12 5.09 -16.61
C VAL A 25 -7.10 5.15 -15.07
N LEU A 26 -6.24 6.00 -14.49
CA LEU A 26 -6.21 6.22 -13.03
C LEU A 26 -7.57 6.73 -12.51
N THR A 27 -8.18 7.68 -13.22
CA THR A 27 -9.50 8.20 -12.88
C THR A 27 -10.56 7.09 -12.91
N GLN A 28 -10.56 6.23 -13.93
CA GLN A 28 -11.48 5.09 -14.02
C GLN A 28 -11.27 4.07 -12.90
N ILE A 29 -10.01 3.82 -12.49
CA ILE A 29 -9.69 2.94 -11.37
C ILE A 29 -10.26 3.51 -10.07
N ILE A 30 -10.04 4.80 -9.80
CA ILE A 30 -10.53 5.48 -8.61
C ILE A 30 -12.07 5.54 -8.61
N ALA A 31 -12.68 5.82 -9.76
CA ALA A 31 -14.14 5.83 -9.90
C ALA A 31 -14.77 4.46 -9.64
N ALA A 32 -14.12 3.38 -10.07
CA ALA A 32 -14.54 2.02 -9.73
C ALA A 32 -14.43 1.77 -8.21
N ALA A 33 -13.33 2.22 -7.58
CA ALA A 33 -13.12 2.09 -6.14
C ALA A 33 -14.17 2.84 -5.32
N GLN A 34 -14.73 3.95 -5.81
CA GLN A 34 -15.83 4.68 -5.16
C GLN A 34 -17.11 3.84 -5.00
N ARG A 35 -17.23 2.69 -5.68
CA ARG A 35 -18.34 1.75 -5.47
C ARG A 35 -18.19 0.89 -4.23
N SER A 36 -17.10 1.04 -3.48
CA SER A 36 -16.92 0.37 -2.19
C SER A 36 -18.06 0.72 -1.22
N PRO A 37 -18.54 -0.24 -0.43
CA PRO A 37 -19.48 0.07 0.63
C PRO A 37 -18.79 0.88 1.74
N SER A 38 -19.57 1.69 2.45
CA SER A 38 -19.13 2.39 3.66
C SER A 38 -20.26 2.52 4.66
N TYR A 39 -19.92 2.74 5.93
CA TYR A 39 -20.93 2.88 6.99
C TYR A 39 -21.93 3.99 6.65
N LYS A 40 -23.20 3.65 6.53
CA LYS A 40 -24.27 4.56 6.11
C LYS A 40 -23.97 5.39 4.86
N ASN A 41 -23.14 4.84 3.96
CA ASN A 41 -22.68 5.51 2.74
C ASN A 41 -21.86 6.79 3.03
N SER A 42 -21.06 6.78 4.09
CA SER A 42 -20.27 7.93 4.56
C SER A 42 -19.17 8.35 3.58
N GLN A 43 -18.67 7.42 2.76
CA GLN A 43 -17.66 7.66 1.72
C GLN A 43 -16.47 8.51 2.23
N PRO A 44 -15.73 8.05 3.27
CA PRO A 44 -14.76 8.87 3.99
C PRO A 44 -13.45 9.10 3.22
N TRP A 45 -13.28 8.43 2.09
CA TRP A 45 -12.04 8.42 1.34
C TRP A 45 -11.80 9.66 0.50
N GLU A 46 -10.58 10.13 0.57
CA GLU A 46 -10.01 11.12 -0.33
C GLU A 46 -8.68 10.55 -0.87
N VAL A 47 -8.30 10.96 -2.08
CA VAL A 47 -7.11 10.42 -2.76
C VAL A 47 -6.29 11.55 -3.34
N ALA A 48 -5.01 11.61 -2.98
CA ALA A 48 -4.02 12.43 -3.69
C ALA A 48 -3.21 11.52 -4.63
N VAL A 49 -3.02 11.96 -5.86
CA VAL A 49 -2.22 11.27 -6.88
C VAL A 49 -1.02 12.13 -7.23
N LEU A 50 0.19 11.59 -7.04
CA LEU A 50 1.45 12.23 -7.40
C LEU A 50 2.10 11.51 -8.57
N SER A 51 2.71 12.29 -9.46
CA SER A 51 3.44 11.79 -10.63
C SER A 51 4.59 12.73 -10.98
N GLY A 52 5.58 12.23 -11.71
CA GLY A 52 6.71 13.02 -12.20
C GLY A 52 7.43 13.75 -11.07
N SER A 53 7.84 15.01 -11.34
CA SER A 53 8.64 15.80 -10.38
C SER A 53 8.00 15.93 -9.00
N LYS A 54 6.68 16.01 -8.91
CA LYS A 54 5.98 16.12 -7.61
C LYS A 54 6.12 14.87 -6.75
N LYS A 55 6.11 13.69 -7.35
CA LYS A 55 6.42 12.43 -6.66
C LYS A 55 7.90 12.40 -6.24
N ASP A 56 8.80 12.84 -7.11
CA ASP A 56 10.25 12.82 -6.86
C ASP A 56 10.65 13.81 -5.76
N GLU A 57 10.05 15.02 -5.73
CA GLU A 57 10.20 15.99 -4.65
C GLU A 57 9.78 15.39 -3.30
N LEU A 58 8.61 14.78 -3.22
CA LEU A 58 8.16 14.14 -1.98
C LEU A 58 9.05 12.94 -1.59
N THR A 59 9.48 12.14 -2.55
CA THR A 59 10.45 11.06 -2.33
C THR A 59 11.73 11.58 -1.68
N ALA A 60 12.27 12.70 -2.17
CA ALA A 60 13.47 13.32 -1.62
C ALA A 60 13.26 13.78 -0.16
N LEU A 61 12.11 14.36 0.15
CA LEU A 61 11.77 14.75 1.52
C LEU A 61 11.71 13.54 2.45
N LEU A 62 11.02 12.48 2.07
CA LEU A 62 10.89 11.26 2.89
C LEU A 62 12.23 10.55 3.12
N LEU A 63 13.08 10.51 2.10
CA LEU A 63 14.43 9.97 2.24
C LEU A 63 15.31 10.84 3.13
N GLY A 64 15.16 12.17 3.07
CA GLY A 64 15.85 13.11 3.96
C GLY A 64 15.51 12.86 5.43
N GLU A 65 14.23 12.63 5.76
CA GLU A 65 13.79 12.27 7.13
C GLU A 65 14.42 10.94 7.58
N LEU A 66 14.45 9.93 6.68
CA LEU A 66 15.07 8.65 6.96
C LEU A 66 16.59 8.81 7.23
N GLU A 67 17.28 9.55 6.39
CA GLU A 67 18.74 9.79 6.51
C GLU A 67 19.09 10.61 7.76
N ALA A 68 18.22 11.54 8.14
CA ALA A 68 18.33 12.32 9.37
C ALA A 68 18.02 11.48 10.63
N GLY A 69 17.59 10.22 10.49
CA GLY A 69 17.25 9.33 11.60
C GLY A 69 16.00 9.78 12.37
N GLN A 70 15.09 10.51 11.72
CA GLN A 70 13.86 10.96 12.35
C GLN A 70 12.99 9.76 12.74
N ALA A 71 12.39 9.84 13.93
CA ALA A 71 11.47 8.80 14.39
C ALA A 71 10.17 8.84 13.57
N PRO A 72 9.62 7.67 13.17
CA PRO A 72 8.32 7.61 12.53
C PRO A 72 7.22 8.19 13.43
N ALA A 73 6.33 8.97 12.83
CA ALA A 73 5.16 9.55 13.47
C ALA A 73 3.92 9.47 12.54
N PRO A 74 3.47 8.25 12.21
CA PRO A 74 2.30 8.06 11.33
C PRO A 74 1.01 8.48 12.03
N ASP A 75 0.04 8.99 11.27
CA ASP A 75 -1.29 9.35 11.79
C ASP A 75 -2.07 8.15 12.34
N ILE A 76 -1.75 6.95 11.85
CA ILE A 76 -2.23 5.68 12.38
C ILE A 76 -1.02 4.97 12.99
N PRO A 77 -0.91 4.93 14.33
CA PRO A 77 0.21 4.27 14.99
C PRO A 77 0.37 2.81 14.57
N GLU A 78 1.61 2.37 14.42
CA GLU A 78 1.90 0.96 14.22
C GLU A 78 1.40 0.11 15.41
N PRO A 79 0.96 -1.13 15.17
CA PRO A 79 0.61 -2.04 16.24
C PRO A 79 1.81 -2.30 17.16
N THR A 80 1.61 -2.22 18.47
CA THR A 80 2.65 -2.45 19.49
C THR A 80 2.91 -3.93 19.78
N GLY A 81 2.12 -4.83 19.19
CA GLY A 81 2.27 -6.29 19.32
C GLY A 81 1.16 -7.03 18.60
N TRP A 82 1.42 -8.30 18.35
CA TRP A 82 0.51 -9.21 17.68
C TRP A 82 0.37 -10.51 18.49
N PRO A 83 -0.78 -11.21 18.44
CA PRO A 83 -0.86 -12.57 18.94
C PRO A 83 0.21 -13.45 18.28
N LYS A 84 0.82 -14.37 19.03
CA LYS A 84 1.91 -15.23 18.60
C LYS A 84 1.69 -15.88 17.22
N ALA A 85 0.51 -16.45 17.00
CA ALA A 85 0.16 -17.08 15.73
C ALA A 85 0.13 -16.10 14.54
N VAL A 86 -0.13 -14.80 14.78
CA VAL A 86 -0.08 -13.75 13.76
C VAL A 86 1.37 -13.37 13.45
N GLU A 87 2.20 -13.21 14.49
CA GLU A 87 3.63 -12.92 14.35
C GLU A 87 4.35 -14.03 13.60
N GLU A 88 4.05 -15.29 13.92
CA GLU A 88 4.62 -16.45 13.21
C GLU A 88 4.27 -16.43 11.72
N ARG A 89 3.02 -16.12 11.35
CA ARG A 89 2.61 -15.98 9.95
C ARG A 89 3.32 -14.81 9.24
N MET A 90 3.45 -13.68 9.91
CA MET A 90 4.16 -12.51 9.38
C MET A 90 5.62 -12.86 9.12
N MET A 91 6.30 -13.47 10.09
CA MET A 91 7.69 -13.89 9.97
C MET A 91 7.87 -14.94 8.86
N ALA A 92 7.02 -15.95 8.81
CA ALA A 92 7.05 -16.98 7.77
C ALA A 92 6.93 -16.37 6.36
N SER A 93 6.05 -15.39 6.19
CA SER A 93 5.88 -14.68 4.91
C SER A 93 7.13 -13.85 4.55
N MET A 94 7.74 -13.17 5.52
CA MET A 94 8.97 -12.40 5.31
C MET A 94 10.14 -13.31 4.94
N VAL A 95 10.32 -14.41 5.67
CA VAL A 95 11.38 -15.41 5.40
C VAL A 95 11.22 -16.03 4.00
N ALA A 96 10.00 -16.46 3.66
CA ALA A 96 9.72 -17.06 2.35
C ALA A 96 10.02 -16.08 1.21
N ARG A 97 9.66 -14.80 1.39
CA ARG A 97 9.95 -13.76 0.41
C ARG A 97 11.45 -13.45 0.34
N GLY A 98 12.15 -13.37 1.47
CA GLY A 98 13.60 -13.18 1.51
C GLY A 98 14.31 -14.31 0.77
N LYS A 99 13.93 -15.57 1.03
CA LYS A 99 14.46 -16.74 0.33
C LYS A 99 14.19 -16.67 -1.19
N HIS A 100 12.98 -16.29 -1.60
CA HIS A 100 12.62 -16.13 -3.02
C HIS A 100 13.50 -15.08 -3.71
N LEU A 101 13.83 -13.99 -3.02
CA LEU A 101 14.64 -12.89 -3.56
C LEU A 101 16.15 -13.07 -3.34
N GLY A 102 16.58 -14.13 -2.64
CA GLY A 102 17.99 -14.29 -2.27
C GLY A 102 18.49 -13.22 -1.29
N VAL A 103 17.62 -12.70 -0.43
CA VAL A 103 17.89 -11.60 0.51
C VAL A 103 17.77 -12.09 1.94
N ASP A 104 18.80 -11.86 2.76
CA ASP A 104 18.72 -12.05 4.20
C ASP A 104 17.88 -10.93 4.83
N ILE A 105 16.72 -11.30 5.36
CA ILE A 105 15.77 -10.36 5.99
C ILE A 105 16.19 -9.94 7.41
N THR A 106 17.21 -10.58 7.99
CA THR A 106 17.72 -10.26 9.34
C THR A 106 18.88 -9.26 9.30
N ASP A 107 19.48 -9.05 8.12
CA ASP A 107 20.53 -8.06 7.91
C ASP A 107 19.96 -6.63 7.98
N PRO A 108 20.40 -5.78 8.95
CA PRO A 108 19.94 -4.40 9.08
C PRO A 108 20.12 -3.57 7.81
N ALA A 109 21.19 -3.84 7.04
CA ALA A 109 21.44 -3.13 5.78
C ALA A 109 20.34 -3.43 4.74
N ASN A 110 19.86 -4.67 4.70
CA ASN A 110 18.75 -5.05 3.80
C ASN A 110 17.40 -4.48 4.26
N LEU A 111 17.18 -4.37 5.58
CA LEU A 111 16.00 -3.69 6.13
C LEU A 111 16.00 -2.20 5.77
N GLY A 112 17.14 -1.53 5.91
CA GLY A 112 17.30 -0.12 5.49
C GLY A 112 17.03 0.08 3.99
N LYS A 113 17.58 -0.80 3.13
CA LYS A 113 17.30 -0.77 1.68
C LYS A 113 15.82 -0.99 1.38
N ALA A 114 15.16 -1.92 2.07
CA ALA A 114 13.74 -2.18 1.89
C ALA A 114 12.88 -0.97 2.30
N LYS A 115 13.22 -0.28 3.39
CA LYS A 115 12.54 0.95 3.83
C LYS A 115 12.74 2.07 2.81
N ALA A 116 13.97 2.31 2.35
CA ALA A 116 14.26 3.29 1.31
C ALA A 116 13.54 2.97 -0.01
N ALA A 117 13.40 1.69 -0.39
CA ALA A 117 12.65 1.29 -1.58
C ALA A 117 11.15 1.64 -1.47
N ASN A 118 10.55 1.54 -0.27
CA ASN A 118 9.19 2.01 -0.02
C ASN A 118 9.07 3.51 -0.28
N PHE A 119 9.96 4.33 0.28
CA PHE A 119 9.93 5.79 0.08
C PHE A 119 10.18 6.20 -1.37
N ARG A 120 10.88 5.37 -2.16
CA ARG A 120 11.00 5.54 -3.62
C ARG A 120 9.81 4.98 -4.40
N PHE A 121 8.73 4.55 -3.70
CA PHE A 121 7.55 3.95 -4.32
C PHE A 121 7.90 2.77 -5.25
N TYR A 122 8.96 2.04 -4.93
CA TYR A 122 9.48 0.94 -5.77
C TYR A 122 9.74 1.34 -7.23
N GLY A 123 10.03 2.60 -7.50
CA GLY A 123 10.21 3.13 -8.86
C GLY A 123 8.91 3.30 -9.66
N ALA A 124 7.74 3.16 -9.03
CA ALA A 124 6.46 3.36 -9.71
C ALA A 124 6.34 4.80 -10.26
N PRO A 125 5.71 4.99 -11.44
CA PRO A 125 5.48 6.31 -12.01
C PRO A 125 4.48 7.14 -11.19
N HIS A 126 3.61 6.49 -10.41
CA HIS A 126 2.61 7.16 -9.60
C HIS A 126 2.66 6.72 -8.13
N ALA A 127 2.47 7.68 -7.23
CA ALA A 127 2.21 7.47 -5.83
C ALA A 127 0.80 7.96 -5.49
N LEU A 128 0.03 7.16 -4.75
CA LEU A 128 -1.26 7.55 -4.23
C LEU A 128 -1.19 7.65 -2.72
N TYR A 129 -1.84 8.65 -2.15
CA TYR A 129 -2.11 8.73 -0.72
C TYR A 129 -3.61 8.69 -0.48
N LEU A 130 -4.04 7.73 0.32
CA LEU A 130 -5.41 7.61 0.81
C LEU A 130 -5.50 8.32 2.16
N TYR A 131 -6.40 9.26 2.28
CA TYR A 131 -6.58 10.06 3.48
C TYR A 131 -8.05 10.36 3.72
N GLN A 132 -8.36 10.88 4.88
CA GLN A 132 -9.72 11.25 5.29
C GLN A 132 -9.68 12.43 6.25
N ASP A 133 -10.83 13.03 6.54
CA ASP A 133 -10.94 14.04 7.59
C ASP A 133 -10.48 13.47 8.94
N ALA A 134 -9.62 14.21 9.65
CA ALA A 134 -9.02 13.75 10.90
C ALA A 134 -10.05 13.61 12.05
N SER A 135 -11.18 14.30 11.96
CA SER A 135 -12.28 14.22 12.95
C SER A 135 -13.11 12.93 12.86
N LEU A 136 -13.00 12.20 11.74
CA LEU A 136 -13.75 10.97 11.55
C LEU A 136 -13.36 9.89 12.59
N PRO A 137 -14.34 9.12 13.10
CA PRO A 137 -14.09 8.08 14.08
C PRO A 137 -13.23 6.96 13.49
N ARG A 138 -12.58 6.18 14.37
CA ARG A 138 -11.73 5.03 13.95
C ARG A 138 -12.47 4.01 13.08
N TRP A 139 -13.78 3.92 13.21
CA TRP A 139 -14.60 3.04 12.37
C TRP A 139 -14.42 3.30 10.87
N SER A 140 -14.21 4.54 10.48
CA SER A 140 -13.99 4.91 9.07
C SER A 140 -12.74 4.29 8.44
N ILE A 141 -11.78 3.85 9.27
CA ILE A 141 -10.58 3.12 8.78
C ILE A 141 -10.97 1.77 8.15
N PHE A 142 -12.03 1.12 8.67
CA PHE A 142 -12.58 -0.08 8.03
C PHE A 142 -13.07 0.22 6.60
N ASP A 143 -13.80 1.32 6.42
CA ASP A 143 -14.27 1.76 5.11
C ASP A 143 -13.10 2.10 4.16
N MET A 144 -12.04 2.72 4.68
CA MET A 144 -10.81 3.00 3.92
C MET A 144 -10.13 1.71 3.45
N GLY A 145 -10.14 0.64 4.27
CA GLY A 145 -9.64 -0.69 3.87
C GLY A 145 -10.44 -1.31 2.73
N LEU A 146 -11.77 -1.18 2.75
CA LEU A 146 -12.65 -1.64 1.67
C LEU A 146 -12.36 -0.88 0.37
N PHE A 147 -12.21 0.44 0.46
CA PHE A 147 -11.85 1.27 -0.68
C PHE A 147 -10.48 0.90 -1.25
N ALA A 148 -9.46 0.75 -0.41
CA ALA A 148 -8.11 0.38 -0.83
C ALA A 148 -8.07 -0.99 -1.52
N ALA A 149 -8.80 -1.99 -1.00
CA ALA A 149 -8.91 -3.31 -1.61
C ALA A 149 -9.58 -3.23 -3.00
N THR A 150 -10.69 -2.50 -3.10
CA THR A 150 -11.42 -2.32 -4.37
C THR A 150 -10.57 -1.58 -5.40
N LEU A 151 -9.80 -0.56 -4.96
CA LEU A 151 -8.87 0.18 -5.83
C LEU A 151 -7.81 -0.75 -6.43
N MET A 152 -7.21 -1.61 -5.60
CA MET A 152 -6.21 -2.58 -6.07
C MET A 152 -6.80 -3.60 -7.05
N LEU A 153 -8.03 -4.05 -6.83
CA LEU A 153 -8.73 -4.96 -7.76
C LEU A 153 -9.05 -4.26 -9.07
N ALA A 154 -9.56 -3.01 -9.03
CA ALA A 154 -9.84 -2.23 -10.22
C ALA A 154 -8.57 -1.95 -11.03
N ALA A 155 -7.45 -1.66 -10.37
CA ALA A 155 -6.15 -1.51 -11.00
C ALA A 155 -5.74 -2.82 -11.71
N HIS A 156 -5.77 -3.94 -10.99
CA HIS A 156 -5.42 -5.24 -11.52
C HIS A 156 -6.27 -5.64 -12.73
N ALA A 157 -7.58 -5.42 -12.67
CA ALA A 157 -8.50 -5.69 -13.79
C ALA A 157 -8.16 -4.87 -15.05
N LYS A 158 -7.47 -3.74 -14.90
CA LYS A 158 -6.99 -2.88 -16.02
C LYS A 158 -5.52 -3.13 -16.39
N GLY A 159 -4.88 -4.19 -15.86
CA GLY A 159 -3.47 -4.48 -16.11
C GLY A 159 -2.50 -3.52 -15.38
N VAL A 160 -2.99 -2.75 -14.43
CA VAL A 160 -2.21 -1.83 -13.60
C VAL A 160 -1.88 -2.51 -12.28
N GLY A 161 -0.60 -2.49 -11.90
CA GLY A 161 -0.10 -3.00 -10.63
C GLY A 161 -0.22 -1.98 -9.51
N ALA A 162 -0.47 -2.46 -8.31
CA ALA A 162 -0.44 -1.63 -7.11
C ALA A 162 0.13 -2.40 -5.90
N VAL A 163 0.70 -1.65 -4.94
CA VAL A 163 1.07 -2.17 -3.63
C VAL A 163 0.72 -1.15 -2.54
N PRO A 164 0.00 -1.58 -1.48
CA PRO A 164 -0.26 -0.74 -0.32
C PRO A 164 1.02 -0.63 0.53
N GLN A 165 1.30 0.57 1.06
CA GLN A 165 2.53 0.90 1.76
C GLN A 165 2.24 1.69 3.04
N ALA A 166 2.55 1.09 4.20
CA ALA A 166 2.50 1.80 5.47
C ALA A 166 3.69 2.75 5.63
N PHE A 167 4.91 2.35 5.28
CA PHE A 167 6.11 3.16 5.49
C PHE A 167 6.06 4.56 4.89
N VAL A 168 5.37 4.76 3.76
CA VAL A 168 5.31 6.09 3.12
C VAL A 168 4.46 7.11 3.88
N ILE A 169 3.77 6.68 4.95
CA ILE A 169 3.09 7.55 5.91
C ILE A 169 3.81 7.67 7.25
N ASP A 170 5.01 7.10 7.41
CA ASP A 170 5.83 7.22 8.62
C ASP A 170 6.07 8.70 9.01
N TYR A 171 6.22 9.56 8.02
CA TYR A 171 6.41 10.99 8.19
C TYR A 171 5.15 11.75 7.76
N SER A 172 4.02 11.44 8.40
CA SER A 172 2.69 11.97 8.02
C SER A 172 2.63 13.50 7.98
N GLU A 173 3.32 14.20 8.89
CA GLU A 173 3.35 15.66 8.90
C GLU A 173 4.03 16.23 7.65
N VAL A 174 5.16 15.64 7.23
CA VAL A 174 5.87 16.03 6.00
C VAL A 174 4.97 15.85 4.79
N VAL A 175 4.31 14.70 4.69
CA VAL A 175 3.38 14.41 3.58
C VAL A 175 2.21 15.38 3.57
N ARG A 176 1.55 15.62 4.72
CA ARG A 176 0.42 16.56 4.80
C ARG A 176 0.84 17.96 4.41
N LYS A 177 1.97 18.44 4.94
CA LYS A 177 2.49 19.77 4.60
C LYS A 177 2.79 19.90 3.11
N TYR A 178 3.44 18.89 2.52
CA TYR A 178 3.77 18.89 1.10
C TYR A 178 2.51 18.89 0.20
N LEU A 179 1.48 18.15 0.60
CA LEU A 179 0.24 18.01 -0.16
C LEU A 179 -0.84 19.07 0.18
N GLY A 180 -0.61 19.94 1.18
CA GLY A 180 -1.60 20.90 1.64
C GLY A 180 -2.83 20.26 2.29
N LEU A 181 -2.64 19.19 3.05
CA LEU A 181 -3.72 18.37 3.64
C LEU A 181 -3.93 18.69 5.12
N GLU A 182 -4.16 19.95 5.43
CA GLU A 182 -4.48 20.38 6.80
C GLU A 182 -5.79 19.73 7.28
N GLY A 183 -5.83 19.33 8.56
CA GLY A 183 -7.01 18.68 9.15
C GLY A 183 -7.32 17.29 8.62
N LYS A 184 -6.41 16.69 7.85
CA LYS A 184 -6.56 15.34 7.29
C LYS A 184 -5.71 14.33 8.05
N ARG A 185 -6.15 13.07 8.03
CA ARG A 185 -5.44 11.89 8.52
C ARG A 185 -5.03 11.04 7.34
N LEU A 186 -3.73 10.81 7.19
CA LEU A 186 -3.22 9.85 6.22
C LEU A 186 -3.50 8.43 6.71
N VAL A 187 -4.02 7.58 5.81
CA VAL A 187 -4.36 6.20 6.15
C VAL A 187 -3.39 5.21 5.50
N LEU A 188 -3.05 5.44 4.24
CA LEU A 188 -2.23 4.50 3.48
C LEU A 188 -1.61 5.20 2.27
N GLY A 189 -0.37 4.83 1.92
CA GLY A 189 0.17 5.13 0.62
C GLY A 189 0.10 3.94 -0.33
N MET A 190 0.24 4.18 -1.62
CA MET A 190 0.32 3.15 -2.65
C MET A 190 1.28 3.53 -3.76
N SER A 191 2.05 2.56 -4.24
CA SER A 191 2.73 2.65 -5.54
C SER A 191 1.81 2.11 -6.62
N VAL A 192 1.73 2.79 -7.76
CA VAL A 192 0.85 2.41 -8.88
C VAL A 192 1.58 2.61 -10.21
N GLY A 193 1.51 1.61 -11.09
CA GLY A 193 2.15 1.62 -12.40
C GLY A 193 1.93 0.31 -13.17
N TYR A 194 2.45 0.21 -14.36
CA TYR A 194 2.45 -1.05 -15.10
C TYR A 194 3.48 -2.01 -14.48
N PRO A 195 3.10 -3.28 -14.19
CA PRO A 195 4.02 -4.26 -13.62
C PRO A 195 5.20 -4.54 -14.56
N ASP A 196 6.40 -4.63 -14.00
CA ASP A 196 7.52 -5.32 -14.65
C ASP A 196 7.34 -6.83 -14.39
N ALA A 197 6.88 -7.55 -15.42
CA ALA A 197 6.52 -8.96 -15.32
C ALA A 197 7.75 -9.86 -15.09
N ASP A 198 8.93 -9.43 -15.53
CA ASP A 198 10.16 -10.21 -15.47
C ASP A 198 10.90 -10.07 -14.14
N SER A 199 10.48 -9.10 -13.34
CA SER A 199 11.12 -8.84 -12.05
C SER A 199 10.79 -9.92 -11.00
N PRO A 200 11.79 -10.50 -10.33
CA PRO A 200 11.58 -11.46 -9.23
C PRO A 200 10.78 -10.85 -8.08
N MET A 201 10.77 -9.53 -7.93
CA MET A 201 9.94 -8.82 -6.95
C MET A 201 8.44 -9.06 -7.14
N ASN A 202 8.01 -9.40 -8.36
CA ASN A 202 6.60 -9.57 -8.73
C ASN A 202 6.18 -11.03 -8.92
N THR A 203 7.12 -11.98 -8.85
CA THR A 203 6.83 -13.41 -9.03
C THR A 203 6.56 -14.16 -7.72
N PHE A 204 6.79 -13.51 -6.57
CA PHE A 204 6.50 -14.11 -5.25
C PHE A 204 4.99 -14.20 -4.98
N ASP A 205 4.53 -15.40 -4.63
CA ASP A 205 3.17 -15.65 -4.18
C ASP A 205 3.12 -15.80 -2.66
N SER A 206 2.35 -14.93 -2.01
CA SER A 206 2.15 -14.99 -0.56
C SER A 206 1.18 -16.11 -0.20
N ALA A 207 1.60 -17.01 0.70
CA ALA A 207 0.72 -18.03 1.25
C ALA A 207 -0.48 -17.43 2.00
N ARG A 208 -1.53 -18.22 2.12
CA ARG A 208 -2.69 -17.95 2.97
C ARG A 208 -2.86 -19.13 3.91
N VAL A 209 -3.46 -18.89 5.07
CA VAL A 209 -3.92 -19.98 5.92
C VAL A 209 -5.01 -20.79 5.20
N PRO A 210 -5.11 -22.10 5.46
CA PRO A 210 -6.20 -22.92 4.96
C PRO A 210 -7.56 -22.31 5.33
N THR A 211 -8.54 -22.42 4.44
CA THR A 211 -9.86 -21.81 4.66
C THR A 211 -10.56 -22.40 5.88
N GLU A 212 -10.37 -23.69 6.10
CA GLU A 212 -10.89 -24.44 7.25
C GLU A 212 -10.40 -23.89 8.60
N ASP A 213 -9.18 -23.32 8.65
CA ASP A 213 -8.59 -22.75 9.88
C ASP A 213 -9.24 -21.43 10.28
N MET A 214 -9.94 -20.77 9.37
CA MET A 214 -10.59 -19.47 9.60
C MET A 214 -12.11 -19.55 9.65
N LEU A 215 -12.71 -20.72 9.36
CA LEU A 215 -14.16 -20.90 9.33
C LEU A 215 -14.67 -21.55 10.61
N THR A 216 -15.79 -21.05 11.09
CA THR A 216 -16.59 -21.71 12.13
C THR A 216 -18.00 -21.92 11.57
N TRP A 217 -18.40 -23.15 11.45
CA TRP A 217 -19.76 -23.52 11.10
C TRP A 217 -20.62 -23.66 12.36
N VAL A 218 -21.71 -22.94 12.41
CA VAL A 218 -22.71 -23.02 13.47
C VAL A 218 -24.01 -23.41 12.80
N GLY A 219 -24.45 -24.66 13.03
CA GLY A 219 -25.65 -25.25 12.44
C GLY A 219 -26.42 -26.04 13.47
#